data_3c06591385ffb1bff78a8dcdac71daf2
#
_entry.id   3c06591385ffb1bff78a8dcdac71daf2
#
_cell.length_a   1.000
_cell.length_b   1.000
_cell.length_c   1.000
_cell.angle_alpha   90.00
_cell.angle_beta   90.00
_cell.angle_gamma   90.00
#
_symmetry.space_group_name_H-M   'P 1'
#
loop_
_entity.id
_entity.type
_entity.pdbx_description
1 polymer ?
#
loop_
_entity_poly.entity_id
_entity_poly.type
_entity_poly.pdbx_seq_one_letter_code
_entity_poly.pdbx_strand_id
1 'polypeptide(L)'
;QIGVTGPFRDIPQFFILIGIMFFRSWQLAFVTMIIIPVAVLFIQIFGQRNKIAVSRRQISFGDLSSLLVETISGIRVVKAFGMEKYESRRFSSANNDLYKNHMRSIMIDSYSYPIIEIIGATAGATIVAYGGYLIINDQITPGDFTSFVISFFMLNEPVKKLNGFNLKLQ
;
A
#
# COMPACT_ATOMS: atom_id res chain seq x y z
N GLN A 1 4.22 0.12 -23.83
CA GLN A 1 3.98 -1.33 -24.02
C GLN A 1 4.11 -2.06 -22.67
N ILE A 2 3.16 -1.83 -21.75
CA ILE A 2 3.07 -2.53 -20.44
C ILE A 2 1.61 -2.98 -20.32
N GLY A 3 1.21 -3.96 -21.10
CA GLY A 3 -0.23 -4.22 -21.12
C GLY A 3 -0.66 -5.65 -20.90
N VAL A 4 -0.04 -6.64 -21.46
CA VAL A 4 -0.60 -8.00 -21.44
C VAL A 4 0.41 -9.09 -21.04
N THR A 5 1.69 -8.86 -21.22
CA THR A 5 2.74 -9.85 -20.93
C THR A 5 3.11 -9.98 -19.44
N GLY A 6 2.77 -8.99 -18.61
CA GLY A 6 3.07 -8.98 -17.18
C GLY A 6 2.45 -10.15 -16.42
N PRO A 7 1.11 -10.34 -16.45
CA PRO A 7 0.44 -11.38 -15.67
C PRO A 7 0.81 -12.80 -16.08
N PHE A 8 1.00 -13.04 -17.38
CA PHE A 8 1.39 -14.35 -17.89
C PHE A 8 2.78 -14.80 -17.47
N ARG A 9 3.64 -13.87 -17.09
CA ARG A 9 4.97 -14.13 -16.56
C ARG A 9 4.97 -14.21 -15.03
N ASP A 10 4.22 -13.31 -14.38
CA ASP A 10 4.25 -13.17 -12.92
C ASP A 10 3.51 -14.32 -12.21
N ILE A 11 2.45 -14.87 -12.81
CA ILE A 11 1.73 -16.04 -12.26
C ILE A 11 2.58 -17.32 -12.25
N PRO A 12 3.19 -17.76 -13.36
CA PRO A 12 4.08 -18.91 -13.32
C PRO A 12 5.27 -18.71 -12.38
N GLN A 13 5.87 -17.53 -12.37
CA GLN A 13 6.98 -17.19 -11.48
C GLN A 13 6.58 -17.34 -10.00
N PHE A 14 5.38 -16.90 -9.62
CA PHE A 14 4.85 -17.05 -8.26
C PHE A 14 4.76 -18.53 -7.85
N PHE A 15 4.18 -19.39 -8.71
CA PHE A 15 4.07 -20.83 -8.42
C PHE A 15 5.41 -21.54 -8.40
N ILE A 16 6.34 -21.18 -9.27
CA ILE A 16 7.69 -21.74 -9.29
C ILE A 16 8.45 -21.40 -8.01
N LEU A 17 8.38 -20.13 -7.56
CA LEU A 17 9.04 -19.71 -6.33
C LEU A 17 8.47 -20.43 -5.10
N ILE A 18 7.15 -20.56 -5.02
CA ILE A 18 6.50 -21.36 -3.96
C ILE A 18 6.96 -22.82 -4.03
N GLY A 19 7.02 -23.42 -5.22
CA GLY A 19 7.51 -24.79 -5.40
C GLY A 19 8.95 -24.95 -4.91
N ILE A 20 9.84 -24.02 -5.23
CA ILE A 20 11.23 -24.02 -4.75
C ILE A 20 11.27 -23.93 -3.23
N MET A 21 10.47 -23.04 -2.62
CA MET A 21 10.40 -22.89 -1.16
C MET A 21 9.97 -24.19 -0.48
N PHE A 22 8.94 -24.86 -0.98
CA PHE A 22 8.47 -26.14 -0.44
C PHE A 22 9.50 -27.27 -0.63
N PHE A 23 10.18 -27.29 -1.77
CA PHE A 23 11.19 -28.30 -2.07
C PHE A 23 12.43 -28.18 -1.19
N ARG A 24 12.84 -26.93 -0.86
CA ARG A 24 14.03 -26.67 -0.04
C ARG A 24 13.76 -26.80 1.45
N SER A 25 12.61 -26.35 1.93
CA SER A 25 12.23 -26.48 3.34
C SER A 25 10.72 -26.33 3.50
N TRP A 26 10.01 -27.46 3.62
CA TRP A 26 8.56 -27.46 3.83
C TRP A 26 8.17 -26.80 5.16
N GLN A 27 9.03 -26.91 6.20
CA GLN A 27 8.79 -26.30 7.52
C GLN A 27 8.77 -24.77 7.43
N LEU A 28 9.77 -24.16 6.78
CA LEU A 28 9.83 -22.72 6.57
C LEU A 28 8.72 -22.25 5.62
N ALA A 29 8.36 -23.06 4.63
CA ALA A 29 7.27 -22.75 3.71
C ALA A 29 5.92 -22.66 4.45
N PHE A 30 5.63 -23.57 5.39
CA PHE A 30 4.43 -23.50 6.24
C PHE A 30 4.40 -22.25 7.12
N VAL A 31 5.51 -21.91 7.77
CA VAL A 31 5.61 -20.67 8.56
C VAL A 31 5.30 -19.45 7.68
N THR A 32 5.89 -19.39 6.50
CA THR A 32 5.66 -18.31 5.54
C THR A 32 4.22 -18.28 5.04
N MET A 33 3.60 -19.43 4.83
CA MET A 33 2.21 -19.57 4.38
C MET A 33 1.21 -19.03 5.43
N ILE A 34 1.57 -19.02 6.70
CA ILE A 34 0.78 -18.38 7.77
C ILE A 34 1.02 -16.87 7.80
N ILE A 35 2.26 -16.44 7.62
CA ILE A 35 2.64 -15.02 7.70
C ILE A 35 2.06 -14.21 6.54
N ILE A 36 2.10 -14.76 5.31
CA ILE A 36 1.62 -14.05 4.11
C ILE A 36 0.15 -13.62 4.21
N PRO A 37 -0.83 -14.47 4.54
CA PRO A 37 -2.22 -14.06 4.69
C PRO A 37 -2.41 -12.96 5.73
N VAL A 38 -1.70 -13.06 6.87
CA VAL A 38 -1.76 -12.04 7.91
C VAL A 38 -1.27 -10.69 7.36
N ALA A 39 -0.12 -10.66 6.68
CA ALA A 39 0.41 -9.46 6.07
C ALA A 39 -0.56 -8.88 5.01
N VAL A 40 -1.13 -9.74 4.15
CA VAL A 40 -2.09 -9.34 3.10
C VAL A 40 -3.35 -8.72 3.72
N LEU A 41 -3.90 -9.30 4.78
CA LEU A 41 -5.07 -8.75 5.49
C LEU A 41 -4.78 -7.34 6.03
N PHE A 42 -3.63 -7.12 6.66
CA PHE A 42 -3.23 -5.80 7.14
C PHE A 42 -3.09 -4.79 5.99
N ILE A 43 -2.40 -5.18 4.90
CA ILE A 43 -2.24 -4.33 3.71
C ILE A 43 -3.60 -3.96 3.11
N GLN A 44 -4.56 -4.89 3.04
CA GLN A 44 -5.91 -4.62 2.51
C GLN A 44 -6.68 -3.65 3.41
N ILE A 45 -6.67 -3.85 4.73
CA ILE A 45 -7.37 -2.99 5.68
C ILE A 45 -6.85 -1.55 5.62
N PHE A 46 -5.54 -1.37 5.68
CA PHE A 46 -4.93 -0.05 5.60
C PHE A 46 -5.05 0.58 4.22
N GLY A 47 -4.88 -0.22 3.16
CA GLY A 47 -5.02 0.24 1.77
C GLY A 47 -6.42 0.77 1.46
N GLN A 48 -7.48 0.10 1.93
CA GLN A 48 -8.86 0.58 1.76
C GLN A 48 -9.10 1.90 2.52
N ARG A 49 -8.64 2.01 3.76
CA ARG A 49 -8.76 3.25 4.55
C ARG A 49 -8.02 4.40 3.87
N ASN A 50 -6.84 4.15 3.35
CA ASN A 50 -6.06 5.15 2.63
C ASN A 50 -6.76 5.57 1.33
N LYS A 51 -7.28 4.65 0.53
CA LYS A 51 -8.03 4.95 -0.70
C LYS A 51 -9.20 5.91 -0.42
N ILE A 52 -9.98 5.66 0.64
CA ILE A 52 -11.10 6.53 1.03
C ILE A 52 -10.61 7.91 1.46
N ALA A 53 -9.54 8.00 2.24
CA ALA A 53 -8.99 9.27 2.69
C ALA A 53 -8.43 10.11 1.53
N VAL A 54 -7.70 9.49 0.62
CA VAL A 54 -7.16 10.12 -0.60
C VAL A 54 -8.29 10.61 -1.50
N SER A 55 -9.34 9.80 -1.70
CA SER A 55 -10.50 10.20 -2.50
C SER A 55 -11.19 11.43 -1.92
N ARG A 56 -11.44 11.46 -0.60
CA ARG A 56 -12.02 12.64 0.08
C ARG A 56 -11.15 13.89 -0.07
N ARG A 57 -9.84 13.74 0.04
CA ARG A 57 -8.89 14.84 -0.19
C ARG A 57 -9.01 15.37 -1.62
N GLN A 58 -9.09 14.50 -2.62
CA GLN A 58 -9.23 14.90 -4.02
C GLN A 58 -10.55 15.63 -4.29
N ILE A 59 -11.65 15.18 -3.70
CA ILE A 59 -12.95 15.87 -3.79
C ILE A 59 -12.83 17.27 -3.20
N SER A 60 -12.34 17.41 -1.97
CA SER A 60 -12.19 18.73 -1.33
C SER A 60 -11.24 19.66 -2.09
N PHE A 61 -10.22 19.10 -2.74
CA PHE A 61 -9.33 19.88 -3.62
C PHE A 61 -10.07 20.37 -4.87
N GLY A 62 -10.90 19.51 -5.47
CA GLY A 62 -11.76 19.86 -6.60
C GLY A 62 -12.75 20.98 -6.25
N ASP A 63 -13.42 20.87 -5.09
CA ASP A 63 -14.37 21.86 -4.58
C ASP A 63 -13.70 23.22 -4.36
N LEU A 64 -12.52 23.24 -3.73
CA LEU A 64 -11.75 24.47 -3.51
C LEU A 64 -11.31 25.08 -4.85
N SER A 65 -10.85 24.25 -5.80
CA SER A 65 -10.42 24.73 -7.13
C SER A 65 -11.60 25.32 -7.90
N SER A 66 -12.76 24.69 -7.87
CA SER A 66 -13.98 25.19 -8.51
C SER A 66 -14.41 26.51 -7.91
N LEU A 67 -14.36 26.64 -6.57
CA LEU A 67 -14.67 27.88 -5.86
C LEU A 67 -13.71 29.00 -6.26
N LEU A 68 -12.42 28.73 -6.41
CA LEU A 68 -11.44 29.71 -6.88
C LEU A 68 -11.76 30.21 -8.28
N VAL A 69 -12.04 29.29 -9.21
CA VAL A 69 -12.39 29.65 -10.60
C VAL A 69 -13.67 30.48 -10.63
N GLU A 70 -14.70 30.09 -9.87
CA GLU A 70 -15.96 30.83 -9.74
C GLU A 70 -15.73 32.25 -9.22
N THR A 71 -15.00 32.39 -8.12
CA THR A 71 -14.73 33.70 -7.48
C THR A 71 -13.89 34.60 -8.39
N ILE A 72 -12.84 34.07 -9.06
CA ILE A 72 -11.99 34.83 -9.96
C ILE A 72 -12.79 35.28 -11.20
N SER A 73 -13.59 34.39 -11.78
CA SER A 73 -14.42 34.71 -12.94
C SER A 73 -15.49 35.76 -12.61
N GLY A 74 -16.06 35.69 -11.39
CA GLY A 74 -17.07 36.62 -10.87
C GLY A 74 -16.51 37.84 -10.15
N ILE A 75 -15.20 38.10 -10.18
CA ILE A 75 -14.56 39.11 -9.33
C ILE A 75 -15.18 40.53 -9.46
N ARG A 76 -15.65 40.86 -10.67
CA ARG A 76 -16.33 42.16 -10.91
C ARG A 76 -17.65 42.26 -10.13
N VAL A 77 -18.39 41.16 -10.06
CA VAL A 77 -19.66 41.10 -9.29
C VAL A 77 -19.37 41.18 -7.80
N VAL A 78 -18.39 40.39 -7.32
CA VAL A 78 -17.95 40.42 -5.91
C VAL A 78 -17.57 41.84 -5.49
N LYS A 79 -16.84 42.58 -6.34
CA LYS A 79 -16.43 43.96 -6.10
C LYS A 79 -17.61 44.93 -6.17
N ALA A 80 -18.51 44.76 -7.13
CA ALA A 80 -19.66 45.65 -7.29
C ALA A 80 -20.65 45.61 -6.12
N PHE A 81 -20.79 44.40 -5.51
CA PHE A 81 -21.69 44.19 -4.38
C PHE A 81 -20.99 44.22 -2.98
N GLY A 82 -19.67 44.45 -2.94
CA GLY A 82 -18.89 44.46 -1.69
C GLY A 82 -18.89 43.16 -0.92
N MET A 83 -18.91 42.01 -1.66
CA MET A 83 -19.04 40.67 -1.09
C MET A 83 -17.70 40.00 -0.76
N GLU A 84 -16.59 40.73 -0.68
CA GLU A 84 -15.26 40.16 -0.43
C GLU A 84 -15.19 39.38 0.89
N LYS A 85 -15.83 39.90 1.95
CA LYS A 85 -15.86 39.20 3.25
C LYS A 85 -16.65 37.89 3.19
N TYR A 86 -17.68 37.83 2.38
CA TYR A 86 -18.47 36.61 2.18
C TYR A 86 -17.65 35.57 1.45
N GLU A 87 -17.05 35.91 0.32
CA GLU A 87 -16.21 35.00 -0.47
C GLU A 87 -14.97 34.54 0.32
N SER A 88 -14.35 35.43 1.10
CA SER A 88 -13.24 35.06 1.99
C SER A 88 -13.64 34.01 3.04
N ARG A 89 -14.84 34.14 3.63
CA ARG A 89 -15.33 33.11 4.56
C ARG A 89 -15.63 31.78 3.88
N ARG A 90 -16.25 31.83 2.70
CA ARG A 90 -16.56 30.65 1.90
C ARG A 90 -15.28 29.91 1.51
N PHE A 91 -14.26 30.63 1.06
CA PHE A 91 -12.94 30.09 0.77
C PHE A 91 -12.27 29.51 2.02
N SER A 92 -12.28 30.23 3.13
CA SER A 92 -11.70 29.75 4.39
C SER A 92 -12.35 28.45 4.88
N SER A 93 -13.67 28.32 4.72
CA SER A 93 -14.40 27.11 5.05
C SER A 93 -13.95 25.92 4.17
N ALA A 94 -13.94 26.10 2.84
CA ALA A 94 -13.53 25.08 1.91
C ALA A 94 -12.06 24.66 2.09
N ASN A 95 -11.18 25.63 2.37
CA ASN A 95 -9.77 25.37 2.66
C ASN A 95 -9.59 24.59 3.98
N ASN A 96 -10.40 24.88 5.00
CA ASN A 96 -10.37 24.15 6.26
C ASN A 96 -10.85 22.69 6.08
N ASP A 97 -11.83 22.45 5.23
CA ASP A 97 -12.28 21.10 4.91
C ASP A 97 -11.23 20.31 4.11
N LEU A 98 -10.56 20.97 3.15
CA LEU A 98 -9.40 20.39 2.48
C LEU A 98 -8.28 20.06 3.47
N TYR A 99 -7.95 20.97 4.36
CA TYR A 99 -6.93 20.77 5.39
C TYR A 99 -7.24 19.56 6.28
N LYS A 100 -8.49 19.45 6.79
CA LYS A 100 -8.91 18.30 7.61
C LYS A 100 -8.81 16.98 6.87
N ASN A 101 -9.27 16.92 5.61
CA ASN A 101 -9.22 15.73 4.79
C ASN A 101 -7.78 15.37 4.40
N HIS A 102 -6.93 16.38 4.15
CA HIS A 102 -5.52 16.18 3.87
C HIS A 102 -4.76 15.64 5.10
N MET A 103 -4.98 16.25 6.27
CA MET A 103 -4.38 15.81 7.53
C MET A 103 -4.79 14.37 7.88
N ARG A 104 -6.06 14.02 7.66
CA ARG A 104 -6.56 12.65 7.86
C ARG A 104 -5.86 11.64 6.94
N SER A 105 -5.63 12.01 5.69
CA SER A 105 -4.88 11.16 4.75
C SER A 105 -3.44 10.96 5.21
N ILE A 106 -2.75 12.04 5.61
CA ILE A 106 -1.37 11.97 6.13
C ILE A 106 -1.29 11.10 7.38
N MET A 107 -2.22 11.25 8.33
CA MET A 107 -2.24 10.43 9.54
C MET A 107 -2.37 8.94 9.22
N ILE A 108 -3.29 8.57 8.32
CA ILE A 108 -3.46 7.16 7.92
C ILE A 108 -2.17 6.63 7.29
N ASP A 109 -1.53 7.38 6.41
CA ASP A 109 -0.25 6.99 5.81
C ASP A 109 0.85 6.85 6.86
N SER A 110 0.98 7.83 7.75
CA SER A 110 2.02 7.85 8.79
C SER A 110 1.94 6.68 9.77
N TYR A 111 0.74 6.18 10.05
CA TYR A 111 0.57 4.99 10.90
C TYR A 111 0.68 3.68 10.12
N SER A 112 0.33 3.68 8.84
CA SER A 112 0.35 2.46 8.02
C SER A 112 1.77 1.97 7.77
N TYR A 113 2.72 2.86 7.50
CA TYR A 113 4.11 2.51 7.21
C TYR A 113 4.81 1.77 8.35
N PRO A 114 4.84 2.29 9.60
CA PRO A 114 5.49 1.59 10.71
C PRO A 114 4.87 0.24 11.03
N ILE A 115 3.54 0.12 10.89
CA ILE A 115 2.85 -1.15 11.16
C ILE A 115 3.26 -2.21 10.15
N ILE A 116 3.30 -1.87 8.86
CA ILE A 116 3.73 -2.78 7.81
C ILE A 116 5.21 -3.17 8.00
N GLU A 117 6.04 -2.23 8.40
CA GLU A 117 7.46 -2.46 8.68
C GLU A 117 7.67 -3.42 9.86
N ILE A 118 6.93 -3.23 10.96
CA ILE A 118 6.97 -4.13 12.13
C ILE A 118 6.54 -5.55 11.73
N ILE A 119 5.47 -5.68 10.94
CA ILE A 119 5.01 -6.99 10.44
C ILE A 119 6.11 -7.64 9.58
N GLY A 120 6.72 -6.88 8.68
CA GLY A 120 7.81 -7.36 7.83
C GLY A 120 9.05 -7.76 8.63
N ALA A 121 9.45 -6.95 9.61
CA ALA A 121 10.58 -7.24 10.48
C ALA A 121 10.34 -8.46 11.36
N THR A 122 9.13 -8.60 11.93
CA THR A 122 8.74 -9.77 12.73
C THR A 122 8.74 -11.04 11.89
N ALA A 123 8.21 -10.95 10.67
CA ALA A 123 8.25 -12.06 9.71
C ALA A 123 9.68 -12.48 9.36
N GLY A 124 10.55 -11.51 9.05
CA GLY A 124 11.95 -11.76 8.77
C GLY A 124 12.69 -12.37 9.96
N ALA A 125 12.49 -11.82 11.16
CA ALA A 125 13.09 -12.35 12.40
C ALA A 125 12.64 -13.79 12.68
N THR A 126 11.35 -14.09 12.47
CA THR A 126 10.82 -15.45 12.65
C THR A 126 11.45 -16.43 11.67
N ILE A 127 11.59 -16.05 10.39
CA ILE A 127 12.23 -16.89 9.37
C ILE A 127 13.71 -17.14 9.72
N VAL A 128 14.42 -16.11 10.15
CA VAL A 128 15.85 -16.22 10.51
C VAL A 128 16.03 -17.08 11.75
N ALA A 129 15.25 -16.83 12.80
CA ALA A 129 15.34 -17.59 14.07
C ALA A 129 14.98 -19.06 13.85
N TYR A 130 13.87 -19.33 13.17
CA TYR A 130 13.42 -20.70 12.93
C TYR A 130 14.30 -21.43 11.92
N GLY A 131 14.75 -20.74 10.87
CA GLY A 131 15.71 -21.30 9.91
C GLY A 131 17.06 -21.61 10.54
N GLY A 132 17.57 -20.73 11.42
CA GLY A 132 18.77 -20.99 12.20
C GLY A 132 18.62 -22.21 13.13
N TYR A 133 17.47 -22.35 13.77
CA TYR A 133 17.14 -23.53 14.59
C TYR A 133 17.15 -24.83 13.75
N LEU A 134 16.59 -24.82 12.55
CA LEU A 134 16.57 -25.96 11.65
C LEU A 134 17.99 -26.34 11.17
N ILE A 135 18.87 -25.36 10.91
CA ILE A 135 20.27 -25.59 10.55
C ILE A 135 21.04 -26.22 11.69
N ILE A 136 20.90 -25.70 12.92
CA ILE A 136 21.59 -26.23 14.11
C ILE A 136 21.19 -27.69 14.40
N ASN A 137 19.95 -28.07 14.06
CA ASN A 137 19.45 -29.42 14.21
C ASN A 137 19.66 -30.31 12.96
N ASP A 138 20.51 -29.90 12.03
CA ASP A 138 20.85 -30.64 10.80
C ASP A 138 19.61 -31.02 9.92
N GLN A 139 18.49 -30.26 10.04
CA GLN A 139 17.27 -30.53 9.29
C GLN A 139 17.29 -29.89 7.89
N ILE A 140 18.03 -28.80 7.74
CA ILE A 140 18.26 -28.12 6.46
C ILE A 140 19.72 -27.69 6.34
N THR A 141 20.21 -27.59 5.11
CA THR A 141 21.56 -27.04 4.88
C THR A 141 21.55 -25.52 4.88
N PRO A 142 22.67 -24.83 5.19
CA PRO A 142 22.78 -23.39 5.03
C PRO A 142 22.47 -22.92 3.60
N GLY A 143 22.76 -23.74 2.60
CA GLY A 143 22.45 -23.48 1.18
C GLY A 143 20.94 -23.50 0.90
N ASP A 144 20.19 -24.44 1.53
CA ASP A 144 18.74 -24.51 1.42
C ASP A 144 18.08 -23.29 2.07
N PHE A 145 18.56 -22.89 3.25
CA PHE A 145 18.10 -21.69 3.92
C PHE A 145 18.35 -20.43 3.09
N THR A 146 19.55 -20.28 2.54
CA THR A 146 19.88 -19.13 1.68
C THR A 146 19.00 -19.10 0.43
N SER A 147 18.79 -20.25 -0.20
CA SER A 147 17.91 -20.38 -1.37
C SER A 147 16.45 -20.03 -1.02
N PHE A 148 15.99 -20.43 0.17
CA PHE A 148 14.67 -20.09 0.68
C PHE A 148 14.51 -18.59 0.87
N VAL A 149 15.46 -17.94 1.54
CA VAL A 149 15.44 -16.49 1.80
C VAL A 149 15.42 -15.70 0.51
N ILE A 150 16.26 -16.06 -0.47
CA ILE A 150 16.28 -15.42 -1.79
C ILE A 150 14.91 -15.57 -2.47
N SER A 151 14.35 -16.78 -2.47
CA SER A 151 13.03 -17.04 -3.06
C SER A 151 11.92 -16.24 -2.38
N PHE A 152 11.97 -16.10 -1.06
CA PHE A 152 11.04 -15.30 -0.28
C PHE A 152 11.10 -13.81 -0.67
N PHE A 153 12.30 -13.24 -0.80
CA PHE A 153 12.43 -11.85 -1.24
C PHE A 153 11.99 -11.64 -2.70
N MET A 154 12.28 -12.59 -3.58
CA MET A 154 11.83 -12.54 -4.98
C MET A 154 10.31 -12.63 -5.12
N LEU A 155 9.61 -13.20 -4.14
CA LEU A 155 8.15 -13.31 -4.12
C LEU A 155 7.45 -11.94 -3.93
N ASN A 156 8.15 -10.95 -3.39
CA ASN A 156 7.61 -9.61 -3.19
C ASN A 156 7.20 -8.90 -4.49
N GLU A 157 7.93 -9.12 -5.59
CA GLU A 157 7.61 -8.48 -6.87
C GLU A 157 6.31 -8.99 -7.50
N PRO A 158 6.10 -10.32 -7.67
CA PRO A 158 4.85 -10.86 -8.18
C PRO A 158 3.64 -10.48 -7.33
N VAL A 159 3.78 -10.50 -5.99
CA VAL A 159 2.69 -10.13 -5.07
C VAL A 159 2.26 -8.68 -5.23
N LYS A 160 3.20 -7.74 -5.35
CA LYS A 160 2.91 -6.31 -5.60
C LYS A 160 2.22 -6.10 -6.95
N LYS A 161 2.63 -6.82 -7.99
CA LYS A 161 2.06 -6.71 -9.34
C LYS A 161 0.65 -7.29 -9.41
N LEU A 162 0.39 -8.42 -8.74
CA LEU A 162 -0.95 -9.03 -8.67
C LEU A 162 -1.96 -8.11 -7.96
N ASN A 163 -1.56 -7.39 -6.91
CA ASN A 163 -2.39 -6.38 -6.25
C ASN A 163 -2.71 -5.19 -7.18
N GLY A 164 -1.76 -4.77 -8.01
CA GLY A 164 -1.98 -3.69 -9.00
C GLY A 164 -2.93 -4.08 -10.14
N PHE A 165 -3.09 -5.38 -10.41
CA PHE A 165 -3.98 -5.88 -11.45
C PHE A 165 -5.46 -5.80 -11.06
N ASN A 166 -5.77 -6.10 -9.80
CA ASN A 166 -7.14 -6.01 -9.27
C ASN A 166 -7.67 -4.57 -9.26
N LEU A 167 -6.78 -3.57 -9.21
CA LEU A 167 -7.12 -2.15 -9.24
C LEU A 167 -7.36 -1.61 -10.66
N LYS A 168 -6.94 -2.33 -11.71
CA LYS A 168 -7.13 -1.92 -13.11
C LYS A 168 -8.36 -2.54 -13.78
N LEU A 169 -8.96 -3.56 -13.15
CA LEU A 169 -10.20 -4.20 -13.63
C LEU A 169 -11.47 -3.61 -13.00
N GLN A 170 -11.34 -2.66 -12.07
CA GLN A 170 -12.42 -1.84 -11.51
C GLN A 170 -12.37 -0.42 -12.07
#